data_98140ea3874e4d4711bf19834359255e
#
_entry.id   98140ea3874e4d4711bf19834359255e
#
_cell.length_a   1.000
_cell.length_b   1.000
_cell.length_c   1.000
_cell.angle_alpha   90.00
_cell.angle_beta   90.00
_cell.angle_gamma   90.00
#
_symmetry.space_group_name_H-M   'P 1'
#
loop_
_entity.id
_entity.type
_entity.pdbx_description
1 polymer ?
#
loop_
_entity_poly.entity_id
_entity_poly.type
_entity_poly.pdbx_seq_one_letter_code
_entity_poly.pdbx_strand_id
1 'polypeptide(L)'
;IASRHAARAMPAKTASKKTSSGGKKVAFAGAACKDKTVALAERRSSYGRDATDLLYNQSLTDGSVKSFADYKKAASLTPQTFNSFYADDKHIGFYTSGRLPLRAKNSTGDLPVDGRGNYEWTGYLSSAGHAQGEDPKNGILVNWNNKPQKNYPASDERWSEGPIQRQQMLLAELNR
;
A
#
# COMPACT_ATOMS: atom_id res chain seq x y z
N ILE A 1 13.39 -6.47 15.62
CA ILE A 1 12.52 -6.12 16.77
C ILE A 1 11.22 -5.66 16.16
N ALA A 2 10.24 -6.56 16.11
CA ALA A 2 8.91 -6.22 15.62
C ALA A 2 8.25 -5.29 16.65
N SER A 3 8.10 -4.02 16.30
CA SER A 3 7.35 -3.07 17.12
C SER A 3 5.89 -3.53 17.18
N ARG A 4 5.48 -4.01 18.33
CA ARG A 4 4.09 -4.35 18.64
C ARG A 4 3.32 -3.07 18.96
N HIS A 5 2.97 -2.32 17.95
CA HIS A 5 2.06 -1.19 18.13
C HIS A 5 0.77 -1.49 17.40
N ALA A 6 -0.02 -2.36 18.00
CA ALA A 6 -1.44 -2.42 17.68
C ALA A 6 -2.10 -1.16 18.23
N ALA A 7 -2.97 -0.55 17.48
CA ALA A 7 -3.82 0.50 17.99
C ALA A 7 -4.66 -0.07 19.12
N ARG A 8 -4.40 0.33 20.36
CA ARG A 8 -5.11 -0.13 21.56
C ARG A 8 -6.00 0.98 22.06
N ALA A 9 -7.28 0.74 22.10
CA ALA A 9 -8.18 1.60 22.86
C ALA A 9 -7.84 1.48 24.35
N MET A 10 -7.38 2.54 24.97
CA MET A 10 -7.11 2.58 26.40
C MET A 10 -8.29 3.18 27.17
N PRO A 11 -8.61 2.69 28.37
CA PRO A 11 -9.63 3.31 29.21
C PRO A 11 -9.15 4.70 29.66
N ALA A 12 -10.08 5.61 29.81
CA ALA A 12 -9.90 7.06 30.03
C ALA A 12 -9.01 7.49 31.22
N LYS A 13 -8.60 6.58 32.10
CA LYS A 13 -7.85 6.90 33.32
C LYS A 13 -6.36 7.24 33.10
N THR A 14 -5.82 7.08 31.91
CA THR A 14 -4.39 7.30 31.62
C THR A 14 -4.10 8.41 30.62
N ALA A 15 -5.10 9.11 30.10
CA ALA A 15 -4.91 10.21 29.17
C ALA A 15 -5.15 11.55 29.88
N SER A 16 -4.15 12.07 30.62
CA SER A 16 -4.20 13.44 31.08
C SER A 16 -3.47 14.34 30.09
N LYS A 17 -4.24 14.99 29.21
CA LYS A 17 -4.08 16.39 28.79
C LYS A 17 -5.17 16.72 27.78
N LYS A 18 -6.05 17.64 28.20
CA LYS A 18 -7.00 18.29 27.30
C LYS A 18 -6.25 19.12 26.27
N THR A 19 -6.30 18.73 25.02
CA THR A 19 -6.12 19.65 23.90
C THR A 19 -7.48 19.86 23.27
N SER A 20 -8.00 21.07 23.40
CA SER A 20 -9.23 21.51 22.77
C SER A 20 -8.97 21.79 21.29
N SER A 21 -9.20 20.81 20.46
CA SER A 21 -9.44 21.00 19.03
C SER A 21 -10.67 20.18 18.68
N GLY A 22 -11.65 20.82 18.03
CA GLY A 22 -12.95 20.22 17.69
C GLY A 22 -12.82 19.00 16.81
N GLY A 23 -12.47 17.87 17.41
CA GLY A 23 -12.34 16.59 16.74
C GLY A 23 -13.71 16.02 16.39
N LYS A 24 -13.93 15.69 15.13
CA LYS A 24 -15.09 14.89 14.70
C LYS A 24 -15.09 13.57 15.46
N LYS A 25 -16.23 13.21 16.06
CA LYS A 25 -16.41 11.87 16.67
C LYS A 25 -16.24 10.81 15.59
N VAL A 26 -15.23 9.95 15.74
CA VAL A 26 -15.02 8.82 14.83
C VAL A 26 -15.71 7.60 15.46
N ALA A 27 -16.64 7.02 14.73
CA ALA A 27 -17.27 5.76 15.12
C ALA A 27 -16.40 4.59 14.66
N PHE A 28 -16.04 3.71 15.60
CA PHE A 28 -15.36 2.46 15.26
C PHE A 28 -16.38 1.38 14.94
N ALA A 29 -16.10 0.60 13.88
CA ALA A 29 -16.93 -0.56 13.56
C ALA A 29 -16.93 -1.54 14.75
N GLY A 30 -18.08 -1.65 15.43
CA GLY A 30 -18.31 -2.61 16.51
C GLY A 30 -18.25 -2.10 17.94
N ALA A 31 -17.99 -0.81 18.20
CA ALA A 31 -18.07 -0.26 19.55
C ALA A 31 -18.69 1.13 19.55
N ALA A 32 -19.84 1.31 20.17
CA ALA A 32 -20.37 2.63 20.48
C ALA A 32 -19.49 3.24 21.58
N CYS A 33 -18.64 4.21 21.22
CA CYS A 33 -17.90 5.00 22.20
C CYS A 33 -18.85 6.06 22.78
N LYS A 34 -19.61 5.69 23.81
CA LYS A 34 -20.35 6.66 24.62
C LYS A 34 -19.37 7.32 25.59
N ASP A 35 -19.12 8.58 25.37
CA ASP A 35 -18.38 9.48 26.28
C ASP A 35 -17.01 8.99 26.82
N LYS A 36 -16.31 8.15 26.04
CA LYS A 36 -14.99 7.63 26.41
C LYS A 36 -13.90 8.32 25.57
N THR A 37 -12.84 8.69 26.23
CA THR A 37 -11.61 9.10 25.57
C THR A 37 -10.98 7.88 24.90
N VAL A 38 -10.65 8.00 23.63
CA VAL A 38 -9.96 6.96 22.86
C VAL A 38 -8.58 7.44 22.44
N ALA A 39 -7.62 6.55 22.41
CA ALA A 39 -6.32 6.78 21.80
C ALA A 39 -6.32 6.17 20.39
N LEU A 40 -5.84 6.94 19.41
CA LEU A 40 -5.55 6.46 18.07
C LEU A 40 -4.06 6.21 17.97
N ALA A 41 -3.68 5.03 17.45
CA ALA A 41 -2.32 4.72 17.09
C ALA A 41 -2.27 4.36 15.61
N GLU A 42 -1.30 4.92 14.91
CA GLU A 42 -1.02 4.60 13.52
C GLU A 42 0.02 3.49 13.44
N ARG A 43 -0.21 2.54 12.52
CA ARG A 43 0.76 1.52 12.16
C ARG A 43 1.07 1.65 10.68
N ARG A 44 2.32 1.96 10.37
CA ARG A 44 2.82 2.10 9.00
C ARG A 44 3.62 0.87 8.58
N SER A 45 3.29 0.30 7.43
CA SER A 45 3.96 -0.92 6.93
C SER A 45 5.42 -0.68 6.54
N SER A 46 5.77 0.53 6.10
CA SER A 46 7.13 0.92 5.73
C SER A 46 8.02 1.31 6.92
N TYR A 47 7.48 1.36 8.15
CA TYR A 47 8.25 1.82 9.31
C TYR A 47 9.58 1.08 9.48
N GLY A 48 10.67 1.85 9.61
CA GLY A 48 12.03 1.35 9.70
C GLY A 48 12.61 0.79 8.40
N ARG A 49 11.93 1.00 7.25
CA ARG A 49 12.37 0.58 5.92
C ARG A 49 12.26 1.69 4.88
N ASP A 50 12.11 2.91 5.31
CA ASP A 50 11.85 4.05 4.41
C ASP A 50 13.02 4.31 3.43
N ALA A 51 14.23 3.87 3.77
CA ALA A 51 15.40 4.03 2.91
C ALA A 51 15.74 2.79 2.06
N THR A 52 14.94 1.71 2.12
CA THR A 52 15.24 0.49 1.33
C THR A 52 14.99 0.65 -0.17
N ASP A 53 14.27 1.68 -0.60
CA ASP A 53 14.15 2.08 -2.01
C ASP A 53 15.49 2.53 -2.61
N LEU A 54 16.46 2.96 -1.80
CA LEU A 54 17.82 3.22 -2.28
C LEU A 54 18.48 1.97 -2.86
N LEU A 55 18.16 0.79 -2.32
CA LEU A 55 18.66 -0.49 -2.85
C LEU A 55 18.06 -0.80 -4.22
N TYR A 56 16.79 -0.44 -4.44
CA TYR A 56 16.17 -0.51 -5.76
C TYR A 56 16.92 0.39 -6.75
N ASN A 57 17.14 1.66 -6.40
CA ASN A 57 17.85 2.60 -7.25
C ASN A 57 19.29 2.14 -7.53
N GLN A 58 19.98 1.59 -6.55
CA GLN A 58 21.29 1.00 -6.72
C GLN A 58 21.25 -0.14 -7.75
N SER A 59 20.29 -1.06 -7.63
CA SER A 59 20.16 -2.18 -8.56
C SER A 59 19.92 -1.75 -10.00
N LEU A 60 19.25 -0.61 -10.22
CA LEU A 60 19.06 -0.05 -11.57
C LEU A 60 20.35 0.50 -12.19
N THR A 61 21.31 0.89 -11.36
CA THR A 61 22.53 1.58 -11.81
C THR A 61 23.79 0.71 -11.81
N ASP A 62 23.79 -0.36 -11.00
CA ASP A 62 24.97 -1.25 -10.84
C ASP A 62 25.02 -2.40 -11.87
N GLY A 63 24.06 -2.44 -12.80
CA GLY A 63 23.99 -3.47 -13.85
C GLY A 63 23.48 -4.84 -13.36
N SER A 64 22.90 -4.93 -12.16
CA SER A 64 22.31 -6.17 -11.65
C SER A 64 20.97 -6.52 -12.30
N VAL A 65 20.26 -5.54 -12.84
CA VAL A 65 18.98 -5.74 -13.55
C VAL A 65 19.27 -6.03 -15.03
N LYS A 66 19.11 -7.29 -15.43
CA LYS A 66 19.33 -7.76 -16.81
C LYS A 66 18.08 -8.38 -17.43
N SER A 67 17.01 -8.51 -16.65
CA SER A 67 15.76 -9.14 -17.07
C SER A 67 14.59 -8.56 -16.29
N PHE A 68 13.36 -8.81 -16.77
CA PHE A 68 12.17 -8.46 -16.00
C PHE A 68 12.13 -9.17 -14.63
N ALA A 69 12.65 -10.38 -14.52
CA ALA A 69 12.75 -11.09 -13.26
C ALA A 69 13.67 -10.38 -12.24
N ASP A 70 14.84 -9.90 -12.69
CA ASP A 70 15.75 -9.12 -11.87
C ASP A 70 15.12 -7.78 -11.47
N TYR A 71 14.44 -7.13 -12.42
CA TYR A 71 13.71 -5.90 -12.18
C TYR A 71 12.65 -6.08 -11.08
N LYS A 72 11.83 -7.13 -11.16
CA LYS A 72 10.82 -7.42 -10.12
C LYS A 72 11.45 -7.63 -8.74
N LYS A 73 12.59 -8.35 -8.71
CA LYS A 73 13.34 -8.55 -7.47
C LYS A 73 13.81 -7.22 -6.90
N ALA A 74 14.40 -6.35 -7.71
CA ALA A 74 14.83 -5.02 -7.31
C ALA A 74 13.64 -4.15 -6.85
N ALA A 75 12.56 -4.07 -7.65
CA ALA A 75 11.39 -3.27 -7.34
C ALA A 75 10.67 -3.74 -6.05
N SER A 76 10.76 -5.03 -5.70
CA SER A 76 10.19 -5.57 -4.46
C SER A 76 10.87 -5.05 -3.19
N LEU A 77 12.02 -4.41 -3.31
CA LEU A 77 12.72 -3.76 -2.18
C LEU A 77 12.08 -2.43 -1.80
N THR A 78 11.29 -1.84 -2.69
CA THR A 78 10.61 -0.57 -2.46
C THR A 78 9.42 -0.77 -1.52
N PRO A 79 9.42 -0.17 -0.32
CA PRO A 79 8.33 -0.36 0.64
C PRO A 79 7.09 0.50 0.35
N GLN A 80 7.25 1.53 -0.48
CA GLN A 80 6.15 2.38 -0.95
C GLN A 80 5.47 1.74 -2.17
N THR A 81 4.19 2.07 -2.37
CA THR A 81 3.42 1.54 -3.49
C THR A 81 3.60 2.40 -4.72
N PHE A 82 4.22 1.80 -5.73
CA PHE A 82 4.37 2.40 -7.05
C PHE A 82 4.04 1.38 -8.13
N ASN A 83 3.34 1.83 -9.17
CA ASN A 83 3.27 1.09 -10.43
C ASN A 83 4.49 1.49 -11.26
N SER A 84 5.43 0.61 -11.40
CA SER A 84 6.67 0.85 -12.12
C SER A 84 6.76 -0.03 -13.35
N PHE A 85 7.40 0.48 -14.41
CA PHE A 85 7.54 -0.19 -15.69
C PHE A 85 8.98 -0.61 -15.95
N TYR A 86 9.08 -1.71 -16.69
CA TYR A 86 10.31 -2.23 -17.24
C TYR A 86 10.20 -2.26 -18.76
N ALA A 87 11.29 -1.96 -19.44
CA ALA A 87 11.43 -2.19 -20.87
C ALA A 87 12.89 -2.50 -21.21
N ASP A 88 13.08 -3.47 -22.07
CA ASP A 88 14.36 -3.75 -22.73
C ASP A 88 14.14 -3.88 -24.26
N ASP A 89 15.08 -4.46 -24.98
CA ASP A 89 15.01 -4.63 -26.43
C ASP A 89 14.00 -5.68 -26.90
N LYS A 90 13.39 -6.46 -25.99
CA LYS A 90 12.50 -7.57 -26.31
C LYS A 90 11.20 -7.56 -25.50
N HIS A 91 11.23 -7.05 -24.30
CA HIS A 91 10.17 -7.22 -23.30
C HIS A 91 9.73 -5.89 -22.71
N ILE A 92 8.45 -5.80 -22.41
CA ILE A 92 7.88 -4.77 -21.56
C ILE A 92 7.17 -5.42 -20.38
N GLY A 93 7.26 -4.80 -19.21
CA GLY A 93 6.64 -5.35 -18.02
C GLY A 93 6.24 -4.28 -17.02
N PHE A 94 5.40 -4.66 -16.07
CA PHE A 94 5.11 -3.82 -14.92
C PHE A 94 5.14 -4.61 -13.61
N TYR A 95 5.43 -3.93 -12.56
CA TYR A 95 5.38 -4.44 -11.20
C TYR A 95 4.88 -3.35 -10.26
N THR A 96 3.91 -3.69 -9.40
CA THR A 96 3.46 -2.79 -8.35
C THR A 96 4.20 -3.11 -7.06
N SER A 97 5.06 -2.22 -6.62
CA SER A 97 5.82 -2.35 -5.38
C SER A 97 4.95 -2.10 -4.13
N GLY A 98 5.57 -2.17 -2.99
CA GLY A 98 4.97 -1.83 -1.70
C GLY A 98 5.01 -2.95 -0.68
N ARG A 99 5.06 -2.58 0.58
CA ARG A 99 4.97 -3.53 1.68
C ARG A 99 3.52 -3.64 2.16
N LEU A 100 2.72 -4.41 1.42
CA LEU A 100 1.27 -4.52 1.61
C LEU A 100 0.93 -5.48 2.77
N PRO A 101 0.28 -5.02 3.84
CA PRO A 101 -0.08 -5.88 4.95
C PRO A 101 -1.24 -6.82 4.60
N LEU A 102 -1.15 -8.05 5.05
CA LEU A 102 -2.27 -8.99 5.07
C LEU A 102 -3.15 -8.65 6.26
N ARG A 103 -4.30 -8.07 5.98
CA ARG A 103 -5.25 -7.58 6.99
C ARG A 103 -6.20 -8.67 7.43
N ALA A 104 -6.74 -8.52 8.64
CA ALA A 104 -7.81 -9.37 9.12
C ALA A 104 -9.04 -9.29 8.21
N LYS A 105 -9.79 -10.38 8.13
CA LYS A 105 -11.05 -10.42 7.36
C LYS A 105 -12.00 -9.31 7.85
N ASN A 106 -12.68 -8.67 6.94
CA ASN A 106 -13.61 -7.57 7.19
C ASN A 106 -12.96 -6.30 7.81
N SER A 107 -11.65 -6.10 7.57
CA SER A 107 -10.98 -4.83 7.86
C SER A 107 -10.45 -4.20 6.58
N THR A 108 -10.43 -2.88 6.56
CA THR A 108 -9.83 -2.08 5.49
C THR A 108 -8.68 -1.23 6.04
N GLY A 109 -7.89 -0.63 5.16
CA GLY A 109 -6.87 0.35 5.55
C GLY A 109 -7.43 1.74 5.80
N ASP A 110 -8.66 2.01 5.39
CA ASP A 110 -9.25 3.34 5.36
C ASP A 110 -9.89 3.76 6.69
N LEU A 111 -10.23 2.78 7.51
CA LEU A 111 -10.95 3.03 8.76
C LEU A 111 -10.17 2.53 9.97
N PRO A 112 -10.22 3.28 11.08
CA PRO A 112 -9.69 2.78 12.34
C PRO A 112 -10.39 1.48 12.78
N VAL A 113 -9.61 0.57 13.32
CA VAL A 113 -10.09 -0.71 13.85
C VAL A 113 -9.83 -0.81 15.35
N ASP A 114 -10.54 -1.71 16.02
CA ASP A 114 -10.34 -1.97 17.44
C ASP A 114 -8.93 -2.55 17.69
N GLY A 115 -8.14 -1.86 18.50
CA GLY A 115 -6.77 -2.24 18.84
C GLY A 115 -6.63 -3.37 19.87
N ARG A 116 -7.69 -4.12 20.18
CA ARG A 116 -7.66 -5.21 21.17
C ARG A 116 -7.10 -6.53 20.62
N GLY A 117 -6.54 -6.54 19.41
CA GLY A 117 -5.84 -7.68 18.84
C GLY A 117 -6.62 -8.45 17.77
N ASN A 118 -7.90 -8.14 17.55
CA ASN A 118 -8.74 -8.85 16.56
C ASN A 118 -8.42 -8.50 15.10
N TYR A 119 -7.73 -7.38 14.87
CA TYR A 119 -7.45 -6.82 13.54
C TYR A 119 -5.96 -6.67 13.25
N GLU A 120 -5.14 -7.49 13.90
CA GLU A 120 -3.70 -7.49 13.65
C GLU A 120 -3.38 -7.95 12.23
N TRP A 121 -2.31 -7.40 11.67
CA TRP A 121 -1.79 -7.89 10.41
C TRP A 121 -1.16 -9.26 10.61
N THR A 122 -1.51 -10.21 9.76
CA THR A 122 -1.01 -11.59 9.81
C THR A 122 0.32 -11.77 9.06
N GLY A 123 0.74 -10.76 8.33
CA GLY A 123 1.97 -10.78 7.54
C GLY A 123 1.94 -9.72 6.44
N TYR A 124 2.69 -9.97 5.39
CA TYR A 124 2.75 -9.11 4.20
C TYR A 124 2.56 -9.93 2.95
N LEU A 125 1.98 -9.31 1.92
CA LEU A 125 1.85 -9.91 0.61
C LEU A 125 3.24 -10.30 0.08
N SER A 126 3.36 -11.50 -0.44
CA SER A 126 4.59 -11.94 -1.10
C SER A 126 4.79 -11.21 -2.43
N SER A 127 6.03 -11.08 -2.90
CA SER A 127 6.32 -10.44 -4.19
C SER A 127 5.56 -11.08 -5.36
N ALA A 128 5.31 -12.38 -5.32
CA ALA A 128 4.52 -13.07 -6.34
C ALA A 128 3.03 -12.70 -6.31
N GLY A 129 2.51 -12.23 -5.16
CA GLY A 129 1.12 -11.80 -5.01
C GLY A 129 0.88 -10.36 -5.46
N HIS A 130 1.94 -9.60 -5.75
CA HIS A 130 1.82 -8.23 -6.24
C HIS A 130 1.30 -8.19 -7.68
N ALA A 131 0.58 -7.12 -8.01
CA ALA A 131 0.16 -6.88 -9.39
C ALA A 131 1.39 -6.75 -10.28
N GLN A 132 1.45 -7.57 -11.31
CA GLN A 132 2.57 -7.66 -12.22
C GLN A 132 2.13 -8.25 -13.56
N GLY A 133 2.84 -7.93 -14.61
CA GLY A 133 2.59 -8.47 -15.94
C GLY A 133 3.76 -8.22 -16.85
N GLU A 134 3.90 -9.06 -17.85
CA GLU A 134 4.95 -9.02 -18.88
C GLU A 134 4.30 -9.29 -20.24
N ASP A 135 4.76 -8.57 -21.24
CA ASP A 135 4.38 -8.73 -22.64
C ASP A 135 2.87 -8.87 -22.88
N PRO A 136 2.08 -7.85 -22.55
CA PRO A 136 0.64 -7.92 -22.79
C PRO A 136 0.37 -8.09 -24.29
N LYS A 137 -0.66 -8.86 -24.63
CA LYS A 137 -0.99 -9.21 -26.03
C LYS A 137 -1.15 -8.02 -26.97
N ASN A 138 -1.58 -6.89 -26.44
CA ASN A 138 -1.73 -5.66 -27.22
C ASN A 138 -0.45 -4.80 -27.25
N GLY A 139 0.65 -5.24 -26.63
CA GLY A 139 1.91 -4.53 -26.61
C GLY A 139 1.89 -3.19 -25.85
N ILE A 140 0.87 -2.90 -25.06
CA ILE A 140 0.66 -1.61 -24.44
C ILE A 140 0.54 -1.74 -22.92
N LEU A 141 1.35 -0.99 -22.18
CA LEU A 141 1.22 -0.79 -20.75
C LEU A 141 0.95 0.69 -20.46
N VAL A 142 -0.06 0.97 -19.66
CA VAL A 142 -0.46 2.33 -19.29
C VAL A 142 -0.67 2.44 -17.79
N ASN A 143 -0.11 3.49 -17.21
CA ASN A 143 -0.34 3.85 -15.82
C ASN A 143 -0.55 5.37 -15.69
N TRP A 144 -1.52 5.75 -14.90
CA TRP A 144 -1.70 7.11 -14.41
C TRP A 144 -2.13 7.10 -12.95
N ASN A 145 -1.34 6.48 -12.10
CA ASN A 145 -1.63 6.26 -10.68
C ASN A 145 -2.98 5.56 -10.44
N ASN A 146 -3.36 4.71 -11.39
CA ASN A 146 -4.57 3.92 -11.30
C ASN A 146 -4.32 2.61 -10.56
N LYS A 147 -5.39 2.01 -10.07
CA LYS A 147 -5.35 0.66 -9.50
C LYS A 147 -4.81 -0.33 -10.54
N PRO A 148 -3.77 -1.10 -10.20
CA PRO A 148 -3.06 -1.91 -11.19
C PRO A 148 -3.86 -3.09 -11.72
N GLN A 149 -4.77 -3.64 -10.91
CA GLN A 149 -5.68 -4.72 -11.32
C GLN A 149 -6.91 -4.78 -10.43
N LYS A 150 -7.97 -5.42 -10.95
CA LYS A 150 -9.21 -5.65 -10.19
C LYS A 150 -8.91 -6.44 -8.90
N ASN A 151 -9.54 -6.04 -7.81
CA ASN A 151 -9.41 -6.67 -6.48
C ASN A 151 -7.98 -6.68 -5.90
N TYR A 152 -7.06 -5.88 -6.44
CA TYR A 152 -5.75 -5.71 -5.84
C TYR A 152 -5.88 -4.87 -4.55
N PRO A 153 -5.39 -5.36 -3.41
CA PRO A 153 -5.39 -4.59 -2.18
C PRO A 153 -4.34 -3.49 -2.32
N ALA A 154 -4.75 -2.31 -2.75
CA ALA A 154 -3.87 -1.16 -2.76
C ALA A 154 -3.39 -0.85 -1.34
N SER A 155 -2.19 -0.29 -1.21
CA SER A 155 -1.59 -0.01 0.10
C SER A 155 -2.43 0.96 0.93
N ASP A 156 -3.16 1.81 0.28
CA ASP A 156 -3.98 2.87 0.85
C ASP A 156 -5.47 2.66 0.62
N GLU A 157 -5.88 1.63 -0.11
CA GLU A 157 -7.28 1.28 -0.40
C GLU A 157 -8.22 2.49 -0.57
N ARG A 158 -7.64 3.63 -0.93
CA ARG A 158 -8.35 4.90 -0.97
C ARG A 158 -9.33 4.93 -2.13
N TRP A 159 -10.49 5.47 -1.87
CA TRP A 159 -11.49 5.84 -2.86
C TRP A 159 -10.98 6.88 -3.86
N SER A 160 -9.84 7.49 -3.58
CA SER A 160 -9.19 8.55 -4.34
C SER A 160 -8.03 8.07 -5.20
N GLU A 161 -7.93 6.78 -5.53
CA GLU A 161 -7.06 6.38 -6.64
C GLU A 161 -7.46 7.20 -7.86
N GLY A 162 -6.45 7.77 -8.52
CA GLY A 162 -6.66 8.77 -9.57
C GLY A 162 -7.76 8.40 -10.56
N PRO A 163 -8.45 9.38 -11.14
CA PRO A 163 -9.64 9.11 -11.94
C PRO A 163 -9.32 8.09 -13.04
N ILE A 164 -10.08 7.04 -13.09
CA ILE A 164 -10.05 5.99 -14.13
C ILE A 164 -9.99 6.59 -15.55
N GLN A 165 -10.64 7.73 -15.76
CA GLN A 165 -10.68 8.45 -17.03
C GLN A 165 -9.28 8.74 -17.61
N ARG A 166 -8.30 9.03 -16.76
CA ARG A 166 -6.93 9.35 -17.22
C ARG A 166 -6.30 8.18 -17.96
N GLN A 167 -6.37 6.98 -17.38
CA GLN A 167 -5.85 5.78 -18.02
C GLN A 167 -6.61 5.46 -19.32
N GLN A 168 -7.94 5.61 -19.30
CA GLN A 168 -8.76 5.37 -20.48
C GLN A 168 -8.43 6.33 -21.62
N MET A 169 -8.16 7.59 -21.31
CA MET A 169 -7.74 8.57 -22.30
C MET A 169 -6.41 8.18 -22.95
N LEU A 170 -5.41 7.80 -22.15
CA LEU A 170 -4.12 7.34 -22.67
C LEU A 170 -4.27 6.10 -23.56
N LEU A 171 -5.08 5.12 -23.14
CA LEU A 171 -5.34 3.93 -23.93
C LEU A 171 -6.04 4.26 -25.25
N ALA A 172 -7.01 5.19 -25.23
CA ALA A 172 -7.70 5.60 -26.43
C ALA A 172 -6.74 6.27 -27.45
N GLU A 173 -5.82 7.11 -26.98
CA GLU A 173 -4.83 7.74 -27.86
C GLU A 173 -3.81 6.75 -28.42
N LEU A 174 -3.36 5.79 -27.63
CA LEU A 174 -2.38 4.77 -28.07
C LEU A 174 -2.98 3.71 -29.01
N ASN A 175 -4.29 3.59 -29.07
CA ASN A 175 -4.99 2.66 -29.98
C ASN A 175 -5.51 3.34 -31.27
N ARG A 176 -5.18 4.64 -31.52
CA ARG A 176 -5.46 5.34 -32.77
C ARG A 176 -4.43 5.04 -33.82
#